data_a905d222a9f327c4e856dcb4ffd15111
#
_entry.id   a905d222a9f327c4e856dcb4ffd15111
#
_cell.length_a   1.000
_cell.length_b   1.000
_cell.length_c   1.000
_cell.angle_alpha   90.00
_cell.angle_beta   90.00
_cell.angle_gamma   90.00
#
_symmetry.space_group_name_H-M   'P 1'
#
loop_
_entity.id
_entity.type
_entity.pdbx_description
1 polymer ?
#
loop_
_entity_poly.entity_id
_entity_poly.type
_entity_poly.pdbx_seq_one_letter_code
_entity_poly.pdbx_strand_id
1 'polypeptide(L)'
;SCLIFFFIGAPLGTIIRKGGLGIPIIVSVFVYIIYYILDSTGYKMARSGIWSIWYGTALAPVVLIPTAAFVTYKASHDSMVFNLDLWRSLAMRLLGLRLKRHVPMKEVIVDEPDYRGDAEKLAQISREILEYSRRHRLRSAPNVIKVFFKYSPDHAIEKINARLEEVIEDLSNTRDVVIINEMNFYPYIATKAHTRPFERRWLNILAALCLPLGLFLYIRMWQFRIRLFNDLRDIQQANANIISRIEKIV
;
A
#
# COMPACT_ATOMS: atom_id res chain seq x y z
N SER A 1 -31.25 6.24 -20.65
CA SER A 1 -30.57 6.23 -19.35
C SER A 1 -30.48 4.82 -18.74
N CYS A 2 -31.55 4.00 -18.71
CA CYS A 2 -31.53 2.66 -18.11
C CYS A 2 -30.46 1.72 -18.68
N LEU A 3 -30.26 1.70 -20.00
CA LEU A 3 -29.23 0.90 -20.68
C LEU A 3 -27.83 1.29 -20.22
N ILE A 4 -27.57 2.58 -20.06
CA ILE A 4 -26.26 3.09 -19.60
C ILE A 4 -25.97 2.62 -18.16
N PHE A 5 -26.98 2.71 -17.28
CA PHE A 5 -26.86 2.20 -15.90
C PHE A 5 -26.63 0.69 -15.85
N PHE A 6 -27.26 -0.07 -16.75
CA PHE A 6 -27.01 -1.50 -16.86
C PHE A 6 -25.57 -1.81 -17.23
N PHE A 7 -25.01 -1.13 -18.25
CA PHE A 7 -23.62 -1.32 -18.69
C PHE A 7 -22.58 -0.82 -17.67
N ILE A 8 -22.96 0.04 -16.74
CA ILE A 8 -22.10 0.42 -15.62
C ILE A 8 -22.28 -0.54 -14.44
N GLY A 9 -23.50 -0.89 -14.08
CA GLY A 9 -23.84 -1.66 -12.89
C GLY A 9 -23.45 -3.13 -12.99
N ALA A 10 -23.69 -3.78 -14.13
CA ALA A 10 -23.41 -5.20 -14.30
C ALA A 10 -21.88 -5.51 -14.18
N PRO A 11 -20.99 -4.78 -14.89
CA PRO A 11 -19.55 -4.97 -14.73
C PRO A 11 -19.04 -4.63 -13.31
N LEU A 12 -19.54 -3.56 -12.71
CA LEU A 12 -19.17 -3.19 -11.34
C LEU A 12 -19.58 -4.27 -10.34
N GLY A 13 -20.74 -4.86 -10.49
CA GLY A 13 -21.20 -5.98 -9.63
C GLY A 13 -20.31 -7.20 -9.73
N THR A 14 -19.78 -7.53 -10.92
CA THR A 14 -18.89 -8.68 -11.11
C THR A 14 -17.48 -8.43 -10.56
N ILE A 15 -16.96 -7.21 -10.70
CA ILE A 15 -15.62 -6.83 -10.27
C ILE A 15 -15.52 -6.79 -8.74
N ILE A 16 -16.57 -6.30 -8.06
CA ILE A 16 -16.56 -6.08 -6.60
C ILE A 16 -16.96 -7.34 -5.81
N ARG A 17 -16.87 -8.50 -6.42
CA ARG A 17 -17.25 -9.79 -5.83
C ARG A 17 -16.63 -10.12 -4.47
N LYS A 18 -15.43 -9.58 -4.18
CA LYS A 18 -14.67 -9.81 -2.93
C LYS A 18 -15.01 -8.84 -1.79
N GLY A 19 -15.80 -7.78 -2.04
CA GLY A 19 -16.00 -6.68 -1.08
C GLY A 19 -17.33 -6.71 -0.33
N GLY A 20 -18.15 -7.75 -0.46
CA GLY A 20 -19.51 -7.80 0.11
C GLY A 20 -20.50 -6.90 -0.64
N LEU A 21 -21.79 -6.95 -0.23
CA LEU A 21 -22.89 -6.22 -0.89
C LEU A 21 -22.82 -4.68 -0.69
N GLY A 22 -22.11 -4.19 0.33
CA GLY A 22 -22.09 -2.77 0.66
C GLY A 22 -21.40 -1.88 -0.37
N ILE A 23 -20.31 -2.36 -0.95
CA ILE A 23 -19.50 -1.55 -1.89
C ILE A 23 -20.24 -1.29 -3.21
N PRO A 24 -20.85 -2.29 -3.87
CA PRO A 24 -21.66 -2.05 -5.08
C PRO A 24 -22.77 -1.03 -4.87
N ILE A 25 -23.42 -1.05 -3.70
CA ILE A 25 -24.50 -0.09 -3.36
C ILE A 25 -23.93 1.34 -3.33
N ILE A 26 -22.82 1.56 -2.60
CA ILE A 26 -22.20 2.88 -2.49
C ILE A 26 -21.78 3.41 -3.88
N VAL A 27 -21.16 2.56 -4.70
CA VAL A 27 -20.72 2.95 -6.04
C VAL A 27 -21.92 3.27 -6.94
N SER A 28 -23.01 2.50 -6.88
CA SER A 28 -24.21 2.77 -7.67
C SER A 28 -24.86 4.11 -7.28
N VAL A 29 -24.93 4.42 -6.00
CA VAL A 29 -25.42 5.72 -5.50
C VAL A 29 -24.53 6.85 -5.99
N PHE A 30 -23.20 6.69 -5.98
CA PHE A 30 -22.27 7.70 -6.47
C PHE A 30 -22.42 7.96 -7.98
N VAL A 31 -22.55 6.91 -8.78
CA VAL A 31 -22.81 7.03 -10.23
C VAL A 31 -24.14 7.72 -10.49
N TYR A 32 -25.17 7.40 -9.69
CA TYR A 32 -26.48 8.05 -9.80
C TYR A 32 -26.41 9.54 -9.46
N ILE A 33 -25.66 9.94 -8.43
CA ILE A 33 -25.46 11.35 -8.09
C ILE A 33 -24.80 12.11 -9.24
N ILE A 34 -23.76 11.54 -9.85
CA ILE A 34 -23.09 12.15 -11.02
C ILE A 34 -24.09 12.32 -12.17
N TYR A 35 -24.85 11.27 -12.49
CA TYR A 35 -25.90 11.34 -13.50
C TYR A 35 -26.89 12.47 -13.22
N TYR A 36 -27.42 12.54 -11.99
CA TYR A 36 -28.39 13.52 -11.58
C TYR A 36 -27.88 14.96 -11.72
N ILE A 37 -26.62 15.20 -11.34
CA ILE A 37 -25.99 16.51 -11.49
C ILE A 37 -25.89 16.90 -12.97
N LEU A 38 -25.44 15.98 -13.83
CA LEU A 38 -25.30 16.23 -15.27
C LEU A 38 -26.65 16.49 -15.94
N ASP A 39 -27.63 15.65 -15.64
CA ASP A 39 -28.99 15.75 -16.20
C ASP A 39 -29.69 17.05 -15.75
N SER A 40 -29.63 17.33 -14.46
CA SER A 40 -30.20 18.55 -13.86
C SER A 40 -29.53 19.82 -14.40
N THR A 41 -28.20 19.79 -14.59
CA THR A 41 -27.47 20.93 -15.18
C THR A 41 -27.83 21.13 -16.65
N GLY A 42 -27.86 20.04 -17.42
CA GLY A 42 -28.28 20.09 -18.83
C GLY A 42 -29.69 20.62 -19.01
N TYR A 43 -30.62 20.15 -18.17
CA TYR A 43 -32.01 20.65 -18.19
C TYR A 43 -32.10 22.13 -17.85
N LYS A 44 -31.40 22.62 -16.82
CA LYS A 44 -31.37 24.03 -16.42
C LYS A 44 -30.80 24.92 -17.55
N MET A 45 -29.71 24.51 -18.19
CA MET A 45 -29.10 25.25 -19.29
C MET A 45 -29.98 25.31 -20.53
N ALA A 46 -30.70 24.24 -20.85
CA ALA A 46 -31.69 24.23 -21.94
C ALA A 46 -32.86 25.15 -21.62
N ARG A 47 -33.38 25.13 -20.40
CA ARG A 47 -34.51 25.95 -19.95
C ARG A 47 -34.17 27.45 -19.90
N SER A 48 -32.94 27.81 -19.58
CA SER A 48 -32.48 29.20 -19.57
C SER A 48 -32.25 29.77 -20.99
N GLY A 49 -32.41 28.96 -22.04
CA GLY A 49 -32.20 29.40 -23.41
C GLY A 49 -30.75 29.55 -23.84
N ILE A 50 -29.78 29.21 -22.95
CA ILE A 50 -28.35 29.28 -23.24
C ILE A 50 -27.97 28.17 -24.23
N TRP A 51 -28.56 26.97 -24.05
CA TRP A 51 -28.33 25.80 -24.89
C TRP A 51 -29.61 25.36 -25.60
N SER A 52 -29.47 24.79 -26.80
CA SER A 52 -30.63 24.15 -27.42
C SER A 52 -31.01 22.89 -26.64
N ILE A 53 -32.29 22.52 -26.69
CA ILE A 53 -32.86 21.38 -25.97
C ILE A 53 -32.05 20.08 -26.22
N TRP A 54 -31.58 19.90 -27.45
CA TRP A 54 -30.79 18.73 -27.86
C TRP A 54 -29.46 18.62 -27.09
N TYR A 55 -28.73 19.72 -26.92
CA TYR A 55 -27.46 19.71 -26.15
C TYR A 55 -27.70 19.51 -24.67
N GLY A 56 -28.76 20.10 -24.13
CA GLY A 56 -29.11 19.94 -22.71
C GLY A 56 -29.44 18.48 -22.33
N THR A 57 -30.24 17.81 -23.18
CA THR A 57 -30.62 16.40 -22.94
C THR A 57 -29.53 15.41 -23.32
N ALA A 58 -28.59 15.77 -24.19
CA ALA A 58 -27.48 14.91 -24.60
C ALA A 58 -26.31 14.93 -23.62
N LEU A 59 -26.21 15.91 -22.70
CA LEU A 59 -25.08 16.09 -21.82
C LEU A 59 -24.80 14.83 -20.96
N ALA A 60 -25.81 14.31 -20.29
CA ALA A 60 -25.66 13.14 -19.44
C ALA A 60 -25.27 11.87 -20.22
N PRO A 61 -25.95 11.50 -21.34
CA PRO A 61 -25.54 10.36 -22.15
C PRO A 61 -24.13 10.49 -22.75
N VAL A 62 -23.74 11.66 -23.24
CA VAL A 62 -22.42 11.90 -23.86
C VAL A 62 -21.28 11.65 -22.89
N VAL A 63 -21.45 11.96 -21.59
CA VAL A 63 -20.45 11.71 -20.56
C VAL A 63 -20.49 10.26 -20.08
N LEU A 64 -21.70 9.70 -19.94
CA LEU A 64 -21.86 8.38 -19.32
C LEU A 64 -21.63 7.22 -20.29
N ILE A 65 -21.89 7.36 -21.59
CA ILE A 65 -21.63 6.29 -22.57
C ILE A 65 -20.14 5.93 -22.66
N PRO A 66 -19.21 6.88 -22.81
CA PRO A 66 -17.78 6.56 -22.77
C PRO A 66 -17.34 5.94 -21.44
N THR A 67 -17.91 6.42 -20.33
CA THR A 67 -17.62 5.86 -18.99
C THR A 67 -18.11 4.42 -18.88
N ALA A 68 -19.33 4.13 -19.35
CA ALA A 68 -19.88 2.78 -19.38
C ALA A 68 -19.05 1.85 -20.26
N ALA A 69 -18.67 2.30 -21.45
CA ALA A 69 -17.82 1.54 -22.38
C ALA A 69 -16.45 1.24 -21.76
N PHE A 70 -15.83 2.23 -21.10
CA PHE A 70 -14.55 2.05 -20.41
C PHE A 70 -14.64 1.04 -19.27
N VAL A 71 -15.67 1.15 -18.42
CA VAL A 71 -15.88 0.23 -17.29
C VAL A 71 -16.15 -1.19 -17.80
N THR A 72 -16.98 -1.35 -18.82
CA THR A 72 -17.30 -2.66 -19.42
C THR A 72 -16.04 -3.28 -20.05
N TYR A 73 -15.28 -2.50 -20.82
CA TYR A 73 -14.03 -2.96 -21.43
C TYR A 73 -13.03 -3.44 -20.35
N LYS A 74 -12.85 -2.65 -19.30
CA LYS A 74 -11.94 -2.98 -18.20
C LYS A 74 -12.41 -4.20 -17.39
N ALA A 75 -13.71 -4.36 -17.21
CA ALA A 75 -14.29 -5.52 -16.53
C ALA A 75 -14.07 -6.81 -17.33
N SER A 76 -14.24 -6.71 -18.66
CA SER A 76 -14.06 -7.86 -19.57
C SER A 76 -12.59 -8.34 -19.65
N HIS A 77 -11.62 -7.47 -19.39
CA HIS A 77 -10.20 -7.78 -19.47
C HIS A 77 -9.55 -8.08 -18.10
N ASP A 78 -10.33 -8.44 -17.10
CA ASP A 78 -9.88 -8.87 -15.75
C ASP A 78 -8.78 -7.95 -15.15
N SER A 79 -8.90 -6.64 -15.40
CA SER A 79 -7.84 -5.71 -15.03
C SER A 79 -7.82 -5.43 -13.54
N MET A 80 -6.62 -5.51 -12.94
CA MET A 80 -6.33 -5.21 -11.51
C MET A 80 -6.72 -3.79 -11.07
N VAL A 81 -7.19 -2.92 -11.97
CA VAL A 81 -7.51 -1.51 -11.70
C VAL A 81 -8.61 -1.36 -10.64
N PHE A 82 -9.55 -2.32 -10.58
CA PHE A 82 -10.64 -2.33 -9.60
C PHE A 82 -10.36 -3.19 -8.38
N ASN A 83 -9.12 -3.64 -8.19
CA ASN A 83 -8.77 -4.36 -6.98
C ASN A 83 -8.75 -3.37 -5.79
N LEU A 84 -9.81 -3.40 -4.99
CA LEU A 84 -9.94 -2.54 -3.80
C LEU A 84 -8.75 -2.72 -2.84
N ASP A 85 -8.14 -3.90 -2.82
CA ASP A 85 -6.98 -4.17 -1.98
C ASP A 85 -5.76 -3.35 -2.43
N LEU A 86 -5.61 -3.11 -3.74
CA LEU A 86 -4.57 -2.21 -4.26
C LEU A 86 -4.83 -0.76 -3.82
N TRP A 87 -6.06 -0.28 -3.95
CA TRP A 87 -6.42 1.08 -3.54
C TRP A 87 -6.31 1.26 -2.02
N ARG A 88 -6.76 0.26 -1.26
CA ARG A 88 -6.59 0.23 0.20
C ARG A 88 -5.12 0.21 0.59
N SER A 89 -4.29 -0.61 -0.05
CA SER A 89 -2.85 -0.67 0.22
C SER A 89 -2.15 0.63 -0.16
N LEU A 90 -2.56 1.26 -1.25
CA LEU A 90 -2.04 2.55 -1.70
C LEU A 90 -2.48 3.68 -0.76
N ALA A 91 -3.74 3.69 -0.34
CA ALA A 91 -4.25 4.62 0.68
C ALA A 91 -3.55 4.41 2.03
N MET A 92 -3.38 3.18 2.49
CA MET A 92 -2.64 2.88 3.71
C MET A 92 -1.16 3.27 3.61
N ARG A 93 -0.52 3.08 2.45
CA ARG A 93 0.84 3.57 2.18
C ARG A 93 0.91 5.10 2.20
N LEU A 94 -0.06 5.78 1.58
CA LEU A 94 -0.15 7.24 1.57
C LEU A 94 -0.40 7.81 2.98
N LEU A 95 -1.30 7.21 3.73
CA LEU A 95 -1.59 7.58 5.12
C LEU A 95 -0.49 7.09 6.08
N GLY A 96 0.40 6.22 5.59
CA GLY A 96 1.48 5.68 6.38
C GLY A 96 1.01 4.69 7.46
N LEU A 97 -0.13 4.06 7.29
CA LEU A 97 -0.61 3.02 8.19
C LEU A 97 0.20 1.74 8.00
N ARG A 98 0.46 1.02 9.10
CA ARG A 98 1.16 -0.27 9.06
C ARG A 98 0.25 -1.34 8.46
N LEU A 99 0.75 -2.06 7.48
CA LEU A 99 0.15 -3.30 7.02
C LEU A 99 0.57 -4.40 8.00
N LYS A 100 -0.40 -5.07 8.61
CA LYS A 100 -0.13 -6.24 9.43
C LYS A 100 0.27 -7.40 8.52
N ARG A 101 1.34 -8.09 8.87
CA ARG A 101 1.73 -9.34 8.22
C ARG A 101 0.74 -10.43 8.65
N HIS A 102 0.40 -11.31 7.74
CA HIS A 102 -0.36 -12.51 8.03
C HIS A 102 0.43 -13.70 7.43
N VAL A 103 1.00 -14.49 8.31
CA VAL A 103 1.66 -15.74 7.95
C VAL A 103 0.64 -16.85 8.18
N PRO A 104 0.05 -17.44 7.12
CA PRO A 104 -0.89 -18.53 7.28
C PRO A 104 -0.13 -19.78 7.74
N MET A 105 -0.75 -20.57 8.62
CA MET A 105 -0.25 -21.91 8.92
C MET A 105 -0.38 -22.78 7.66
N LYS A 106 0.69 -23.41 7.23
CA LYS A 106 0.69 -24.29 6.07
C LYS A 106 0.02 -25.62 6.41
N GLU A 107 -0.93 -26.05 5.61
CA GLU A 107 -1.63 -27.32 5.80
C GLU A 107 -0.70 -28.53 5.53
N VAL A 108 0.23 -28.37 4.59
CA VAL A 108 1.22 -29.39 4.25
C VAL A 108 2.62 -28.84 4.52
N ILE A 109 3.33 -29.47 5.43
CA ILE A 109 4.72 -29.16 5.76
C ILE A 109 5.57 -30.21 5.04
N VAL A 110 6.43 -29.74 4.13
CA VAL A 110 7.32 -30.61 3.34
C VAL A 110 8.61 -30.87 4.10
N ASP A 111 9.18 -29.82 4.73
CA ASP A 111 10.40 -29.89 5.50
C ASP A 111 10.21 -29.21 6.88
N GLU A 112 10.79 -29.76 7.93
CA GLU A 112 10.83 -29.11 9.23
C GLU A 112 11.87 -27.99 9.21
N PRO A 113 11.62 -26.82 9.85
CA PRO A 113 12.56 -25.71 9.87
C PRO A 113 13.82 -26.05 10.69
N ASP A 114 14.96 -25.52 10.26
CA ASP A 114 16.21 -25.60 11.03
C ASP A 114 16.19 -24.61 12.20
N TYR A 115 15.52 -24.98 13.27
CA TYR A 115 15.37 -24.12 14.46
C TYR A 115 16.67 -23.55 14.99
N ARG A 116 17.78 -24.36 15.01
CA ARG A 116 19.08 -23.88 15.53
C ARG A 116 19.72 -22.88 14.57
N GLY A 117 19.78 -23.21 13.29
CA GLY A 117 20.33 -22.33 12.27
C GLY A 117 19.54 -21.03 12.16
N ASP A 118 18.21 -21.09 12.24
CA ASP A 118 17.36 -19.91 12.18
C ASP A 118 17.45 -19.02 13.43
N ALA A 119 17.60 -19.60 14.62
CA ALA A 119 17.87 -18.83 15.83
C ALA A 119 19.20 -18.07 15.74
N GLU A 120 20.26 -18.69 15.20
CA GLU A 120 21.54 -18.02 14.95
C GLU A 120 21.42 -16.90 13.93
N LYS A 121 20.72 -17.14 12.81
CA LYS A 121 20.43 -16.10 11.77
C LYS A 121 19.66 -14.94 12.37
N LEU A 122 18.60 -15.18 13.16
CA LEU A 122 17.83 -14.13 13.84
C LEU A 122 18.67 -13.32 14.82
N ALA A 123 19.57 -13.98 15.57
CA ALA A 123 20.50 -13.30 16.48
C ALA A 123 21.49 -12.42 15.70
N GLN A 124 21.98 -12.89 14.56
CA GLN A 124 22.85 -12.11 13.68
C GLN A 124 22.11 -10.90 13.09
N ILE A 125 20.91 -11.09 12.55
CA ILE A 125 20.06 -10.02 12.02
C ILE A 125 19.79 -8.97 13.10
N SER A 126 19.53 -9.37 14.34
CA SER A 126 19.30 -8.45 15.45
C SER A 126 20.53 -7.58 15.75
N ARG A 127 21.73 -8.15 15.69
CA ARG A 127 22.99 -7.40 15.83
C ARG A 127 23.20 -6.41 14.68
N GLU A 128 22.95 -6.82 13.45
CA GLU A 128 23.07 -5.96 12.27
C GLU A 128 22.06 -4.79 12.33
N ILE A 129 20.84 -5.03 12.80
CA ILE A 129 19.82 -4.00 13.02
C ILE A 129 20.30 -2.97 14.06
N LEU A 130 20.90 -3.42 15.16
CA LEU A 130 21.44 -2.53 16.20
C LEU A 130 22.56 -1.63 15.63
N GLU A 131 23.49 -2.23 14.91
CA GLU A 131 24.59 -1.49 14.30
C GLU A 131 24.08 -0.49 13.26
N TYR A 132 23.16 -0.91 12.38
CA TYR A 132 22.51 -0.05 11.39
C TYR A 132 21.80 1.14 12.05
N SER A 133 21.01 0.89 13.08
CA SER A 133 20.26 1.92 13.80
C SER A 133 21.17 2.96 14.47
N ARG A 134 22.29 2.51 15.06
CA ARG A 134 23.32 3.39 15.65
C ARG A 134 24.02 4.24 14.60
N ARG A 135 24.42 3.61 13.48
CA ARG A 135 25.19 4.26 12.40
C ARG A 135 24.37 5.35 11.68
N HIS A 136 23.09 5.08 11.42
CA HIS A 136 22.24 5.97 10.61
C HIS A 136 21.46 7.01 11.42
N ARG A 137 21.52 6.99 12.76
CA ARG A 137 20.80 7.93 13.65
C ARG A 137 19.37 8.19 13.17
N LEU A 138 18.57 7.13 13.02
CA LEU A 138 17.25 7.20 12.36
C LEU A 138 16.26 8.18 13.00
N ARG A 139 16.40 8.45 14.32
CA ARG A 139 15.53 9.41 15.04
C ARG A 139 15.85 10.87 14.73
N SER A 140 17.08 11.16 14.27
CA SER A 140 17.46 12.55 13.95
C SER A 140 16.88 12.98 12.61
N ALA A 141 16.63 14.29 12.48
CA ALA A 141 16.18 14.90 11.24
C ALA A 141 17.20 14.62 10.11
N PRO A 142 16.75 14.19 8.92
CA PRO A 142 17.64 13.91 7.81
C PRO A 142 18.24 15.20 7.26
N ASN A 143 19.44 15.13 6.67
CA ASN A 143 20.03 16.27 6.01
C ASN A 143 19.25 16.57 4.71
N VAL A 144 18.75 17.79 4.56
CA VAL A 144 17.95 18.25 3.41
C VAL A 144 18.69 18.02 2.09
N ILE A 145 20.00 18.34 2.05
CA ILE A 145 20.80 18.16 0.84
C ILE A 145 20.89 16.69 0.43
N LYS A 146 21.02 15.78 1.41
CA LYS A 146 21.07 14.34 1.13
C LYS A 146 19.74 13.80 0.61
N VAL A 147 18.61 14.31 1.13
CA VAL A 147 17.26 13.86 0.76
C VAL A 147 16.89 14.27 -0.67
N PHE A 148 17.16 15.53 -1.05
CA PHE A 148 16.67 16.07 -2.33
C PHE A 148 17.72 16.05 -3.45
N PHE A 149 19.00 16.23 -3.13
CA PHE A 149 20.05 16.42 -4.14
C PHE A 149 21.06 15.28 -4.23
N LYS A 150 21.46 14.69 -3.10
CA LYS A 150 22.52 13.67 -3.05
C LYS A 150 21.98 12.33 -2.50
N TYR A 151 21.12 11.73 -3.29
CA TYR A 151 20.55 10.42 -2.98
C TYR A 151 21.61 9.31 -3.11
N SER A 152 21.66 8.41 -2.12
CA SER A 152 22.35 7.11 -2.20
C SER A 152 21.37 5.98 -1.80
N PRO A 153 21.30 4.88 -2.56
CA PRO A 153 20.50 3.72 -2.18
C PRO A 153 21.05 3.11 -0.88
N ASP A 154 20.14 2.65 -0.04
CA ASP A 154 20.50 2.01 1.21
C ASP A 154 20.41 0.48 1.06
N HIS A 155 21.51 -0.08 0.56
CA HIS A 155 21.61 -1.53 0.34
C HIS A 155 21.71 -2.33 1.64
N ALA A 156 22.08 -1.69 2.77
CA ALA A 156 22.21 -2.39 4.04
C ALA A 156 20.83 -2.85 4.54
N ILE A 157 19.85 -1.96 4.54
CA ILE A 157 18.48 -2.30 4.96
C ILE A 157 17.81 -3.29 3.99
N GLU A 158 18.12 -3.22 2.68
CA GLU A 158 17.62 -4.17 1.71
C GLU A 158 18.15 -5.59 1.99
N LYS A 159 19.44 -5.72 2.33
CA LYS A 159 20.04 -7.02 2.70
C LYS A 159 19.48 -7.58 4.00
N ILE A 160 19.32 -6.73 5.01
CA ILE A 160 18.72 -7.13 6.30
C ILE A 160 17.30 -7.65 6.07
N ASN A 161 16.50 -6.93 5.27
CA ASN A 161 15.13 -7.34 4.97
C ASN A 161 15.09 -8.66 4.19
N ALA A 162 15.96 -8.84 3.19
CA ALA A 162 16.01 -10.06 2.40
C ALA A 162 16.33 -11.29 3.25
N ARG A 163 17.31 -11.20 4.15
CA ARG A 163 17.63 -12.30 5.07
C ARG A 163 16.51 -12.58 6.08
N LEU A 164 15.84 -11.53 6.56
CA LEU A 164 14.71 -11.69 7.46
C LEU A 164 13.56 -12.42 6.78
N GLU A 165 13.27 -12.10 5.50
CA GLU A 165 12.23 -12.79 4.74
C GLU A 165 12.60 -14.27 4.49
N GLU A 166 13.88 -14.59 4.25
CA GLU A 166 14.37 -15.97 4.11
C GLU A 166 14.10 -16.79 5.39
N VAL A 167 14.45 -16.24 6.56
CA VAL A 167 14.21 -16.92 7.84
C VAL A 167 12.70 -17.03 8.14
N ILE A 168 11.89 -16.01 7.80
CA ILE A 168 10.44 -16.08 7.98
C ILE A 168 9.83 -17.16 7.07
N GLU A 169 10.35 -17.34 5.86
CA GLU A 169 9.89 -18.37 4.94
C GLU A 169 10.18 -19.77 5.48
N ASP A 170 11.38 -20.02 6.03
CA ASP A 170 11.74 -21.27 6.65
C ASP A 170 10.92 -21.55 7.90
N LEU A 171 10.86 -20.62 8.84
CA LEU A 171 10.06 -20.72 10.07
C LEU A 171 8.55 -20.80 9.80
N SER A 172 8.06 -20.40 8.61
CA SER A 172 6.66 -20.59 8.23
C SER A 172 6.24 -22.05 8.10
N ASN A 173 7.21 -22.97 8.02
CA ASN A 173 6.99 -24.43 8.03
C ASN A 173 6.81 -25.00 9.44
N THR A 174 6.94 -24.19 10.51
CA THR A 174 6.73 -24.65 11.88
C THR A 174 5.29 -25.00 12.18
N ARG A 175 5.06 -25.93 13.10
CA ARG A 175 3.75 -26.22 13.70
C ARG A 175 3.50 -25.45 14.99
N ASP A 176 4.49 -24.73 15.50
CA ASP A 176 4.34 -23.97 16.74
C ASP A 176 3.56 -22.67 16.49
N VAL A 177 2.32 -22.65 16.98
CA VAL A 177 1.41 -21.49 16.87
C VAL A 177 1.99 -20.23 17.50
N VAL A 178 2.84 -20.37 18.54
CA VAL A 178 3.47 -19.22 19.20
C VAL A 178 4.46 -18.55 18.27
N ILE A 179 5.30 -19.32 17.57
CA ILE A 179 6.26 -18.79 16.58
C ILE A 179 5.50 -18.11 15.44
N ILE A 180 4.44 -18.74 14.92
CA ILE A 180 3.62 -18.16 13.85
C ILE A 180 2.98 -16.83 14.29
N ASN A 181 2.46 -16.76 15.52
CA ASN A 181 1.89 -15.55 16.05
C ASN A 181 2.94 -14.44 16.21
N GLU A 182 4.13 -14.75 16.69
CA GLU A 182 5.23 -13.78 16.77
C GLU A 182 5.66 -13.30 15.38
N MET A 183 5.68 -14.17 14.37
CA MET A 183 5.95 -13.77 12.98
C MET A 183 4.90 -12.81 12.41
N ASN A 184 3.65 -12.88 12.86
CA ASN A 184 2.61 -11.92 12.45
C ASN A 184 2.86 -10.50 12.99
N PHE A 185 3.70 -10.32 14.01
CA PHE A 185 4.10 -9.00 14.51
C PHE A 185 5.21 -8.35 13.67
N TYR A 186 5.88 -9.09 12.77
CA TYR A 186 6.87 -8.46 11.91
C TYR A 186 6.24 -7.41 10.99
N PRO A 187 6.73 -6.17 11.03
CA PRO A 187 6.28 -5.13 10.12
C PRO A 187 6.86 -5.34 8.71
N TYR A 188 6.15 -4.90 7.69
CA TYR A 188 6.72 -4.78 6.36
C TYR A 188 7.64 -3.57 6.29
N ILE A 189 8.93 -3.79 6.06
CA ILE A 189 9.92 -2.72 5.98
C ILE A 189 9.82 -2.03 4.62
N ALA A 190 9.58 -0.71 4.63
CA ALA A 190 9.64 0.12 3.42
C ALA A 190 11.10 0.54 3.16
N THR A 191 11.88 -0.33 2.51
CA THR A 191 13.33 -0.17 2.33
C THR A 191 13.74 1.10 1.55
N LYS A 192 12.87 1.63 0.70
CA LYS A 192 13.16 2.80 -0.16
C LYS A 192 12.54 4.12 0.34
N ALA A 193 11.49 4.05 1.15
CA ALA A 193 10.70 5.21 1.52
C ALA A 193 11.43 6.24 2.41
N HIS A 194 12.49 5.82 3.10
CA HIS A 194 13.26 6.67 4.03
C HIS A 194 14.43 7.38 3.36
N THR A 195 14.74 7.09 2.09
CA THR A 195 15.93 7.61 1.39
C THR A 195 15.62 8.74 0.40
N ARG A 196 14.46 8.69 -0.25
CA ARG A 196 14.09 9.66 -1.30
C ARG A 196 12.58 9.83 -1.42
N PRO A 197 12.08 11.07 -1.74
CA PRO A 197 10.66 11.29 -2.02
C PRO A 197 10.20 10.65 -3.32
N PHE A 198 10.95 10.84 -4.43
CA PHE A 198 10.64 10.33 -5.76
C PHE A 198 11.80 9.54 -6.35
N GLU A 199 11.50 8.62 -7.28
CA GLU A 199 12.53 7.86 -7.99
C GLU A 199 13.35 8.71 -8.95
N ARG A 200 12.71 9.70 -9.59
CA ARG A 200 13.36 10.57 -10.59
C ARG A 200 14.00 11.77 -9.92
N ARG A 201 15.28 12.01 -10.18
CA ARG A 201 16.06 13.12 -9.58
C ARG A 201 15.46 14.50 -9.84
N TRP A 202 14.99 14.76 -11.06
CA TRP A 202 14.44 16.05 -11.43
C TRP A 202 13.17 16.39 -10.64
N LEU A 203 12.32 15.37 -10.31
CA LEU A 203 11.15 15.55 -9.47
C LEU A 203 11.52 15.94 -8.03
N ASN A 204 12.63 15.39 -7.50
CA ASN A 204 13.11 15.76 -6.17
C ASN A 204 13.61 17.21 -6.13
N ILE A 205 14.29 17.67 -7.18
CA ILE A 205 14.77 19.05 -7.30
C ILE A 205 13.57 20.00 -7.43
N LEU A 206 12.61 19.66 -8.28
CA LEU A 206 11.40 20.46 -8.47
C LEU A 206 10.57 20.54 -7.20
N ALA A 207 10.45 19.43 -6.46
CA ALA A 207 9.79 19.40 -5.16
C ALA A 207 10.52 20.24 -4.10
N ALA A 208 11.86 20.29 -4.13
CA ALA A 208 12.65 21.13 -3.24
C ALA A 208 12.45 22.64 -3.52
N LEU A 209 12.28 23.01 -4.80
CA LEU A 209 12.03 24.39 -5.23
C LEU A 209 10.63 24.87 -4.87
N CYS A 210 9.62 23.99 -4.88
CA CYS A 210 8.26 24.29 -4.42
C CYS A 210 8.22 24.27 -2.89
N LEU A 211 8.45 25.40 -2.23
CA LEU A 211 8.57 25.54 -0.77
C LEU A 211 7.49 24.78 0.04
N PRO A 212 6.17 24.92 -0.21
CA PRO A 212 5.17 24.20 0.58
C PRO A 212 5.24 22.68 0.38
N LEU A 213 5.50 22.23 -0.87
CA LEU A 213 5.59 20.81 -1.21
C LEU A 213 6.89 20.19 -0.66
N GLY A 214 8.01 20.90 -0.78
CA GLY A 214 9.30 20.45 -0.26
C GLY A 214 9.29 20.27 1.25
N LEU A 215 8.70 21.21 1.99
CA LEU A 215 8.55 21.12 3.45
C LEU A 215 7.68 19.91 3.85
N PHE A 216 6.55 19.74 3.18
CA PHE A 216 5.66 18.60 3.43
C PHE A 216 6.38 17.26 3.19
N LEU A 217 7.08 17.12 2.07
CA LEU A 217 7.84 15.91 1.73
C LEU A 217 9.00 15.67 2.71
N TYR A 218 9.68 16.71 3.15
CA TYR A 218 10.73 16.61 4.16
C TYR A 218 10.22 16.07 5.49
N ILE A 219 9.11 16.62 5.99
CA ILE A 219 8.46 16.14 7.23
C ILE A 219 8.03 14.68 7.06
N ARG A 220 7.49 14.33 5.90
CA ARG A 220 7.08 12.97 5.60
C ARG A 220 8.26 11.99 5.56
N MET A 221 9.39 12.40 4.98
CA MET A 221 10.63 11.61 5.00
C MET A 221 11.14 11.38 6.43
N TRP A 222 11.08 12.39 7.27
CA TRP A 222 11.45 12.25 8.68
C TRP A 222 10.51 11.29 9.42
N GLN A 223 9.22 11.36 9.18
CA GLN A 223 8.24 10.40 9.71
C GLN A 223 8.54 8.97 9.26
N PHE A 224 8.93 8.75 7.99
CA PHE A 224 9.33 7.42 7.50
C PHE A 224 10.59 6.89 8.19
N ARG A 225 11.56 7.76 8.51
CA ARG A 225 12.77 7.37 9.27
C ARG A 225 12.43 6.96 10.71
N ILE A 226 11.59 7.73 11.39
CA ILE A 226 11.12 7.40 12.74
C ILE A 226 10.35 6.08 12.71
N ARG A 227 9.52 5.87 11.71
CA ARG A 227 8.79 4.62 11.52
C ARG A 227 9.74 3.45 11.31
N LEU A 228 10.71 3.57 10.41
CA LEU A 228 11.73 2.54 10.20
C LEU A 228 12.45 2.18 11.52
N PHE A 229 12.78 3.17 12.34
CA PHE A 229 13.36 2.93 13.66
C PHE A 229 12.45 2.08 14.55
N ASN A 230 11.16 2.40 14.60
CA ASN A 230 10.18 1.65 15.39
C ASN A 230 9.98 0.23 14.82
N ASP A 231 9.91 0.10 13.50
CA ASP A 231 9.77 -1.20 12.84
C ASP A 231 10.98 -2.11 13.11
N LEU A 232 12.20 -1.57 13.07
CA LEU A 232 13.41 -2.31 13.40
C LEU A 232 13.46 -2.73 14.88
N ARG A 233 12.94 -1.91 15.78
CA ARG A 233 12.82 -2.25 17.20
C ARG A 233 11.79 -3.36 17.42
N ASP A 234 10.64 -3.29 16.76
CA ASP A 234 9.59 -4.31 16.84
C ASP A 234 10.12 -5.67 16.32
N ILE A 235 10.91 -5.65 15.22
CA ILE A 235 11.60 -6.85 14.70
C ILE A 235 12.56 -7.44 15.74
N GLN A 236 13.36 -6.62 16.41
CA GLN A 236 14.28 -7.11 17.44
C GLN A 236 13.55 -7.78 18.60
N GLN A 237 12.42 -7.20 19.00
CA GLN A 237 11.61 -7.78 20.07
C GLN A 237 10.99 -9.12 19.63
N ALA A 238 10.44 -9.20 18.42
CA ALA A 238 9.91 -10.45 17.87
C ALA A 238 11.01 -11.51 17.71
N ASN A 239 12.21 -11.14 17.21
CA ASN A 239 13.34 -12.04 17.13
C ASN A 239 13.71 -12.62 18.51
N ALA A 240 13.78 -11.78 19.55
CA ALA A 240 14.11 -12.24 20.91
C ALA A 240 13.05 -13.22 21.44
N ASN A 241 11.76 -12.95 21.19
CA ASN A 241 10.68 -13.84 21.58
C ASN A 241 10.76 -15.20 20.85
N ILE A 242 11.00 -15.18 19.53
CA ILE A 242 11.13 -16.40 18.73
C ILE A 242 12.35 -17.21 19.19
N ILE A 243 13.51 -16.60 19.37
CA ILE A 243 14.71 -17.27 19.86
C ILE A 243 14.45 -17.93 21.21
N SER A 244 13.86 -17.20 22.16
CA SER A 244 13.53 -17.74 23.48
C SER A 244 12.51 -18.90 23.42
N ARG A 245 11.66 -18.92 22.40
CA ARG A 245 10.72 -20.03 22.17
C ARG A 245 11.43 -21.23 21.57
N ILE A 246 12.30 -21.01 20.59
CA ILE A 246 13.12 -22.08 19.98
C ILE A 246 13.98 -22.78 21.04
N GLU A 247 14.64 -22.03 21.93
CA GLU A 247 15.45 -22.59 23.04
C GLU A 247 14.65 -23.49 24.00
N LYS A 248 13.32 -23.37 24.03
CA LYS A 248 12.46 -24.24 24.84
C LYS A 248 11.97 -25.48 24.09
N ILE A 249 12.09 -25.50 22.77
CA ILE A 249 11.65 -26.60 21.89
C ILE A 249 12.80 -27.56 21.59
N VAL A 250 13.99 -27.00 21.43
CA VAL A 250 15.25 -27.74 21.17
C VAL A 250 15.95 -28.05 22.47
#